data_44693a39cac424d16a890c839fb0348d
#
_entry.id   44693a39cac424d16a890c839fb0348d
#
_cell.length_a   1.000
_cell.length_b   1.000
_cell.length_c   1.000
_cell.angle_alpha   90.00
_cell.angle_beta   90.00
_cell.angle_gamma   90.00
#
_symmetry.space_group_name_H-M   'P 1'
#
loop_
_entity.id
_entity.type
_entity.pdbx_description
1 polymer ?
#
loop_
_entity_poly.entity_id
_entity_poly.type
_entity_poly.pdbx_seq_one_letter_code
_entity_poly.pdbx_strand_id
1 'polypeptide(L)'
;MNVLIPSQLRDYTGGRAHVEARGGTLAELLADLERRHPGIRFRMIDEQDAIRRHIKIFVNQQPTRDLGTALAANDEVVIVGALSGG
;
A
#
# COMPACT_ATOMS: atom_id res chain seq x y z
N MET A 1 10.91 -5.41 -0.83
CA MET A 1 10.14 -5.91 0.33
C MET A 1 8.78 -6.42 -0.11
N ASN A 2 8.23 -7.32 0.65
CA ASN A 2 6.96 -7.95 0.33
C ASN A 2 5.80 -7.04 0.74
N VAL A 3 4.83 -6.88 -0.17
CA VAL A 3 3.64 -6.07 0.10
C VAL A 3 2.42 -6.96 -0.10
N LEU A 4 1.59 -7.06 0.93
CA LEU A 4 0.33 -7.79 0.84
C LEU A 4 -0.76 -6.85 0.35
N ILE A 5 -1.42 -7.24 -0.72
CA ILE A 5 -2.43 -6.43 -1.41
C ILE A 5 -3.82 -6.93 -1.02
N PRO A 6 -4.73 -6.04 -0.61
CA PRO A 6 -6.10 -6.47 -0.26
C PRO A 6 -6.86 -6.93 -1.50
N SER A 7 -7.84 -7.79 -1.29
CA SER A 7 -8.59 -8.40 -2.40
C SER A 7 -9.20 -7.35 -3.32
N GLN A 8 -9.64 -6.22 -2.78
CA GLN A 8 -10.27 -5.16 -3.58
C GLN A 8 -9.34 -4.54 -4.62
N LEU A 9 -8.02 -4.67 -4.42
CA LEU A 9 -7.03 -4.05 -5.30
C LEU A 9 -6.25 -5.05 -6.15
N ARG A 10 -6.56 -6.32 -6.05
CA ARG A 10 -5.80 -7.35 -6.78
C ARG A 10 -6.00 -7.32 -8.29
N ASP A 11 -7.03 -6.63 -8.78
CA ASP A 11 -7.18 -6.41 -10.22
C ASP A 11 -6.00 -5.61 -10.78
N TYR A 12 -5.36 -4.77 -9.96
CA TYR A 12 -4.20 -3.99 -10.38
C TYR A 12 -2.92 -4.82 -10.36
N THR A 13 -2.92 -5.96 -9.70
CA THR A 13 -1.74 -6.80 -9.53
C THR A 13 -1.85 -8.14 -10.24
N GLY A 14 -2.78 -8.25 -11.17
CA GLY A 14 -2.99 -9.50 -11.91
C GLY A 14 -3.48 -10.64 -11.02
N GLY A 15 -4.22 -10.31 -9.97
CA GLY A 15 -4.75 -11.29 -9.03
C GLY A 15 -3.81 -11.69 -7.92
N ARG A 16 -2.63 -11.06 -7.85
CA ARG A 16 -1.62 -11.44 -6.85
C ARG A 16 -1.91 -10.79 -5.51
N ALA A 17 -1.84 -11.59 -4.46
CA ALA A 17 -1.96 -11.10 -3.09
C ALA A 17 -0.64 -10.51 -2.58
N HIS A 18 0.49 -11.04 -3.05
CA HIS A 18 1.82 -10.61 -2.62
C HIS A 18 2.59 -10.07 -3.82
N VAL A 19 3.11 -8.87 -3.70
CA VAL A 19 3.92 -8.26 -4.74
C VAL A 19 5.17 -7.66 -4.13
N GLU A 20 6.16 -7.44 -4.98
CA GLU A 20 7.42 -6.84 -4.58
C GLU A 20 7.39 -5.35 -4.87
N ALA A 21 7.92 -4.55 -3.95
CA ALA A 21 8.11 -3.13 -4.16
C ALA A 21 9.23 -2.63 -3.28
N ARG A 22 9.76 -1.44 -3.57
CA ARG A 22 10.90 -0.86 -2.87
C ARG A 22 10.65 0.59 -2.52
N GLY A 23 11.27 1.02 -1.45
CA GLY A 23 11.24 2.42 -1.04
C GLY A 23 11.84 2.58 0.34
N GLY A 24 12.46 3.72 0.60
CA GLY A 24 13.00 4.04 1.92
C GLY A 24 11.96 4.66 2.83
N THR A 25 10.82 5.08 2.27
CA THR A 25 9.67 5.55 3.03
C THR A 25 8.42 4.92 2.44
N LEU A 26 7.32 5.01 3.20
CA LEU A 26 6.05 4.49 2.71
C LEU A 26 5.61 5.20 1.43
N ALA A 27 5.81 6.52 1.36
CA ALA A 27 5.49 7.28 0.14
C ALA A 27 6.26 6.74 -1.06
N GLU A 28 7.54 6.47 -0.90
CA GLU A 28 8.36 5.92 -1.97
C GLU A 28 7.93 4.52 -2.37
N LEU A 29 7.57 3.70 -1.39
CA LEU A 29 7.07 2.36 -1.66
C LEU A 29 5.80 2.41 -2.50
N LEU A 30 4.86 3.29 -2.14
CA LEU A 30 3.60 3.39 -2.89
C LEU A 30 3.83 3.96 -4.29
N ALA A 31 4.81 4.84 -4.46
CA ALA A 31 5.18 5.33 -5.78
C ALA A 31 5.75 4.19 -6.63
N ASP A 32 6.56 3.32 -6.04
CA ASP A 32 7.10 2.17 -6.74
C ASP A 32 5.98 1.17 -7.11
N LEU A 33 5.02 0.97 -6.21
CA LEU A 33 3.84 0.15 -6.52
C LEU A 33 3.09 0.72 -7.71
N GLU A 34 2.92 2.04 -7.78
CA GLU A 34 2.24 2.68 -8.89
C GLU A 34 2.99 2.45 -10.21
N ARG A 35 4.30 2.53 -10.16
CA ARG A 35 5.12 2.29 -11.34
C ARG A 35 4.98 0.87 -11.86
N ARG A 36 4.89 -0.09 -10.95
CA ARG A 36 4.77 -1.52 -11.28
C ARG A 36 3.34 -1.94 -11.59
N HIS A 37 2.36 -1.27 -10.98
CA HIS A 37 0.94 -1.62 -11.10
C HIS A 37 0.13 -0.33 -11.27
N PRO A 38 0.11 0.24 -12.47
CA PRO A 38 -0.50 1.55 -12.71
C PRO A 38 -1.97 1.61 -12.27
N GLY A 39 -2.31 2.67 -11.59
CA GLY A 39 -3.66 2.92 -11.10
C GLY A 39 -3.88 2.55 -9.66
N ILE A 40 -2.97 1.76 -9.06
CA ILE A 40 -3.19 1.23 -7.72
C ILE A 40 -3.05 2.32 -6.64
N ARG A 41 -2.11 3.26 -6.83
CA ARG A 41 -1.84 4.28 -5.81
C ARG A 41 -3.06 5.14 -5.53
N PHE A 42 -3.79 5.55 -6.56
CA PHE A 42 -4.94 6.42 -6.37
C PHE A 42 -6.06 5.74 -5.59
N ARG A 43 -6.09 4.42 -5.58
CA ARG A 43 -7.07 3.67 -4.78
C ARG A 43 -6.75 3.70 -3.29
N MET A 44 -5.49 4.02 -2.95
CA MET A 44 -5.05 4.03 -1.56
C MET A 44 -4.79 5.43 -1.03
N ILE A 45 -4.36 6.34 -1.92
CA ILE A 45 -3.96 7.70 -1.57
C ILE A 45 -4.82 8.65 -2.37
N ASP A 46 -5.39 9.64 -1.72
CA ASP A 46 -6.24 10.62 -2.40
C ASP A 46 -5.39 11.76 -3.00
N GLU A 47 -6.06 12.73 -3.61
CA GLU A 47 -5.38 13.83 -4.29
C GLU A 47 -4.68 14.79 -3.32
N GLN A 48 -4.90 14.67 -2.03
CA GLN A 48 -4.22 15.47 -1.01
C GLN A 48 -3.07 14.69 -0.37
N ASP A 49 -2.67 13.57 -0.98
CA ASP A 49 -1.62 12.70 -0.48
C ASP A 49 -1.93 12.14 0.91
N ALA A 50 -3.20 11.89 1.18
CA ALA A 50 -3.63 11.27 2.42
C ALA A 50 -4.10 9.84 2.15
N ILE A 51 -3.81 8.95 3.08
CA ILE A 51 -4.29 7.57 2.99
C ILE A 51 -5.81 7.59 3.13
N ARG A 52 -6.50 6.95 2.20
CA ARG A 52 -7.96 6.93 2.18
C ARG A 52 -8.49 6.25 3.43
N ARG A 53 -9.69 6.68 3.87
CA ARG A 53 -10.32 6.24 5.09
C ARG A 53 -10.46 4.74 5.24
N HIS A 54 -10.81 4.08 4.15
CA HIS A 54 -11.06 2.64 4.16
C HIS A 54 -9.79 1.81 3.98
N ILE A 55 -8.63 2.47 3.83
CA ILE A 55 -7.35 1.80 3.66
C ILE A 55 -6.58 1.88 4.97
N LYS A 56 -6.04 0.73 5.38
CA LYS A 56 -5.14 0.67 6.53
C LYS A 56 -3.84 0.03 6.09
N ILE A 57 -2.74 0.60 6.55
CA ILE A 57 -1.41 0.13 6.19
C ILE A 57 -0.64 -0.20 7.45
N PHE A 58 -0.05 -1.38 7.47
CA PHE A 58 0.75 -1.86 8.58
C PHE A 58 2.17 -2.10 8.11
N VAL A 59 3.14 -1.62 8.86
CA VAL A 59 4.55 -1.90 8.63
C VAL A 59 5.03 -2.74 9.80
N ASN A 60 5.43 -3.97 9.51
CA ASN A 60 5.83 -4.94 10.54
C ASN A 60 4.78 -5.05 11.64
N GLN A 61 3.50 -5.13 11.24
CA GLN A 61 2.36 -5.27 12.14
C GLN A 61 2.01 -4.02 12.94
N GLN A 62 2.67 -2.88 12.65
CA GLN A 62 2.37 -1.61 13.30
C GLN A 62 1.56 -0.74 12.33
N PRO A 63 0.37 -0.29 12.72
CA PRO A 63 -0.42 0.57 11.83
C PRO A 63 0.22 1.94 11.69
N THR A 64 0.15 2.48 10.48
CA THR A 64 0.63 3.85 10.23
C THR A 64 -0.26 4.52 9.20
N ARG A 65 -0.42 5.82 9.35
CA ARG A 65 -1.05 6.68 8.35
C ARG A 65 -0.08 7.75 7.87
N ASP A 66 1.18 7.63 8.25
CA ASP A 66 2.21 8.61 7.92
C ASP A 66 3.02 8.10 6.71
N LEU A 67 2.90 8.79 5.58
CA LEU A 67 3.63 8.43 4.37
C LEU A 67 5.14 8.61 4.52
N GLY A 68 5.57 9.35 5.55
CA GLY A 68 6.99 9.51 5.86
C GLY A 68 7.57 8.38 6.68
N THR A 69 6.77 7.37 7.03
CA THR A 69 7.27 6.22 7.80
C THR A 69 8.46 5.59 7.10
N ALA A 70 9.58 5.48 7.82
CA ALA A 70 10.80 4.90 7.27
C ALA A 70 10.65 3.39 7.11
N LEU A 71 11.19 2.87 6.02
CA LEU A 71 11.13 1.44 5.71
C LEU A 71 12.55 0.88 5.55
N ALA A 72 12.77 -0.31 6.06
CA ALA A 72 14.00 -1.07 5.85
C ALA A 72 13.72 -2.18 4.83
N ALA A 73 14.78 -2.68 4.21
CA ALA A 73 14.67 -3.63 3.09
C ALA A 73 13.90 -4.90 3.43
N ASN A 74 13.94 -5.32 4.68
CA ASN A 74 13.27 -6.56 5.10
C ASN A 74 11.92 -6.35 5.76
N ASP A 75 11.41 -5.11 5.73
CA ASP A 75 10.12 -4.83 6.34
C ASP A 75 9.00 -5.49 5.55
N GLU A 76 7.94 -5.83 6.28
CA GLU A 76 6.73 -6.38 5.69
C GLU A 76 5.66 -5.28 5.70
N VAL A 77 5.05 -5.04 4.55
CA VAL A 77 3.99 -4.06 4.44
C VAL A 77 2.68 -4.78 4.10
N VAL A 78 1.67 -4.53 4.91
CA VAL A 78 0.35 -5.12 4.71
C VAL A 78 -0.65 -4.00 4.46
N ILE A 79 -1.35 -4.08 3.35
CA ILE A 79 -2.39 -3.12 3.01
C ILE A 79 -3.73 -3.81 3.16
N VAL A 80 -4.62 -3.21 3.93
CA VAL A 80 -5.94 -3.75 4.20
C VAL A 80 -6.99 -2.75 3.71
N GLY A 81 -7.97 -3.25 2.99
CA GLY A 81 -9.09 -2.43 2.56
C GLY A 81 -10.33 -2.85 3.32
N ALA A 82 -10.91 -1.91 4.08
CA ALA A 82 -12.18 -2.16 4.73
C ALA A 82 -13.30 -2.08 3.70
N LEU A 83 -14.30 -2.92 3.84
CA LEU A 83 -15.49 -2.83 3.01
C LEU A 83 -16.20 -1.53 3.33
N SER A 84 -16.31 -0.69 2.33
CA SER A 84 -17.01 0.57 2.49
C SER A 84 -18.51 0.31 2.52
N GLY A 85 -19.18 1.10 3.19
CA GLY A 85 -20.59 1.11 3.18
C GLY A 85 -21.13 0.00 3.93
N GLY A 86 -20.20 -0.38 4.34
CA GLY A 86 -20.88 -1.13 5.16
C GLY A 86 -22.05 -0.59 4.86
#